data_afbca3f9ab18dda7469e808c14c700f3
#
_entry.id   afbca3f9ab18dda7469e808c14c700f3
#
_cell.length_a   1.000
_cell.length_b   1.000
_cell.length_c   1.000
_cell.angle_alpha   90.00
_cell.angle_beta   90.00
_cell.angle_gamma   90.00
#
_symmetry.space_group_name_H-M   'P 1'
#
loop_
_entity.id
_entity.type
_entity.pdbx_description
1 polymer ?
#
loop_
_entity_poly.entity_id
_entity_poly.type
_entity_poly.pdbx_seq_one_letter_code
_entity_poly.pdbx_strand_id
1 'polypeptide(L)'
;VEMNHDVRTVRMVGKPLPKTVRPWLGDSLGHWEGDTLVVRTTGFHLQQNLRAAIKHQFYMTEDSVVEERFTRTSKGELLYQFSVTDESIYTQTWRGEMTLRSSEGPIYEYACHEGNYAIKNILAGARQEEKE
;
A
#
# COMPACT_ATOMS: atom_id res chain seq x y z
N VAL A 1 4.07 1.95 5.20
CA VAL A 1 4.50 2.91 4.17
C VAL A 1 4.54 4.30 4.81
N GLU A 2 5.73 4.92 4.86
CA GLU A 2 5.91 6.21 5.53
C GLU A 2 5.05 7.34 4.93
N MET A 3 4.92 7.37 3.63
CA MET A 3 4.20 8.43 2.92
C MET A 3 2.76 8.65 3.43
N ASN A 4 2.08 7.59 3.85
CA ASN A 4 0.71 7.66 4.38
C ASN A 4 0.64 7.24 5.85
N HIS A 5 1.77 6.94 6.49
CA HIS A 5 1.86 6.33 7.82
C HIS A 5 1.06 5.02 7.95
N ASP A 6 0.85 4.33 6.83
CA ASP A 6 0.05 3.11 6.79
C ASP A 6 0.81 1.92 7.38
N VAL A 7 0.17 1.27 8.33
CA VAL A 7 0.65 0.04 8.96
C VAL A 7 -0.38 -1.06 8.74
N ARG A 8 0.07 -2.17 8.19
CA ARG A 8 -0.75 -3.36 8.00
C ARG A 8 -0.22 -4.50 8.88
N THR A 9 -1.08 -5.01 9.75
CA THR A 9 -0.77 -6.17 10.58
C THR A 9 -1.08 -7.44 9.82
N VAL A 10 -0.10 -8.34 9.71
CA VAL A 10 -0.28 -9.69 9.18
C VAL A 10 -0.41 -10.66 10.34
N ARG A 11 -1.57 -11.27 10.50
CA ARG A 11 -1.82 -12.26 11.53
C ARG A 11 -1.35 -13.64 11.07
N MET A 12 -0.45 -14.26 11.83
CA MET A 12 0.10 -15.59 11.48
C MET A 12 -0.79 -16.75 11.93
N VAL A 13 -1.82 -16.47 12.70
CA VAL A 13 -2.77 -17.45 13.23
C VAL A 13 -4.19 -16.87 13.23
N GLY A 14 -5.17 -17.74 13.22
CA GLY A 14 -6.57 -17.36 13.33
C GLY A 14 -7.36 -17.58 12.04
N LYS A 15 -8.59 -17.10 12.07
CA LYS A 15 -9.54 -17.15 10.94
C LYS A 15 -9.71 -15.74 10.38
N PRO A 16 -10.17 -15.61 9.13
CA PRO A 16 -10.57 -14.32 8.58
C PRO A 16 -11.58 -13.61 9.50
N LEU A 17 -11.49 -12.29 9.54
CA LEU A 17 -12.45 -11.47 10.27
C LEU A 17 -13.87 -11.63 9.70
N PRO A 18 -14.90 -11.42 10.52
CA PRO A 18 -16.28 -11.39 10.03
C PRO A 18 -16.41 -10.35 8.90
N LYS A 19 -17.26 -10.63 7.92
CA LYS A 19 -17.49 -9.74 6.76
C LYS A 19 -17.96 -8.31 7.12
N THR A 20 -18.46 -8.13 8.34
CA THR A 20 -18.86 -6.82 8.88
C THR A 20 -17.67 -5.97 9.34
N VAL A 21 -16.49 -6.57 9.52
CA VAL A 21 -15.26 -5.87 9.94
C VAL A 21 -14.36 -5.71 8.72
N ARG A 22 -14.21 -4.49 8.25
CA ARG A 22 -13.48 -4.15 7.02
C ARG A 22 -12.43 -3.09 7.32
N PRO A 23 -11.21 -3.48 7.70
CA PRO A 23 -10.09 -2.56 7.84
C PRO A 23 -9.76 -1.89 6.50
N TRP A 24 -9.24 -0.67 6.52
CA TRP A 24 -8.84 0.04 5.30
C TRP A 24 -7.93 -0.79 4.39
N LEU A 25 -6.88 -1.39 4.96
CA LEU A 25 -5.92 -2.21 4.23
C LEU A 25 -6.29 -3.69 4.15
N GLY A 26 -7.55 -4.02 4.48
CA GLY A 26 -8.03 -5.39 4.52
C GLY A 26 -7.52 -6.19 5.71
N ASP A 27 -7.98 -7.43 5.80
CA ASP A 27 -7.59 -8.41 6.80
C ASP A 27 -6.55 -9.35 6.21
N SER A 28 -5.32 -9.27 6.71
CA SER A 28 -4.18 -10.06 6.22
C SER A 28 -3.88 -11.24 7.11
N LEU A 29 -3.90 -12.44 6.53
CA LEU A 29 -3.46 -13.68 7.15
C LEU A 29 -2.20 -14.19 6.47
N GLY A 30 -1.19 -14.51 7.24
CA GLY A 30 0.09 -15.02 6.74
C GLY A 30 0.36 -16.44 7.18
N HIS A 31 1.12 -17.17 6.38
CA HIS A 31 1.71 -18.45 6.73
C HIS A 31 3.03 -18.64 5.97
N TRP A 32 3.83 -19.57 6.46
CA TRP A 32 5.10 -19.90 5.80
C TRP A 32 4.95 -21.12 4.89
N GLU A 33 5.47 -21.01 3.68
CA GLU A 33 5.68 -22.10 2.75
C GLU A 33 7.19 -22.26 2.49
N GLY A 34 7.86 -23.10 3.29
CA GLY A 34 9.31 -23.16 3.29
C GLY A 34 9.89 -21.78 3.68
N ASP A 35 10.70 -21.19 2.80
CA ASP A 35 11.35 -19.90 3.01
C ASP A 35 10.52 -18.70 2.49
N THR A 36 9.29 -18.95 2.04
CA THR A 36 8.40 -17.94 1.51
C THR A 36 7.31 -17.60 2.52
N LEU A 37 7.19 -16.32 2.88
CA LEU A 37 6.02 -15.80 3.59
C LEU A 37 4.90 -15.55 2.58
N VAL A 38 3.79 -16.25 2.74
CA VAL A 38 2.58 -16.03 1.94
C VAL A 38 1.59 -15.24 2.78
N VAL A 39 1.09 -14.15 2.22
CA VAL A 39 0.11 -13.27 2.87
C VAL A 39 -1.12 -13.17 1.98
N ARG A 40 -2.27 -13.59 2.51
CA ARG A 40 -3.56 -13.44 1.85
C ARG A 40 -4.37 -12.36 2.54
N THR A 41 -4.75 -11.33 1.78
CA THR A 41 -5.53 -10.18 2.27
C THR A 41 -6.90 -10.17 1.61
N THR A 42 -7.94 -10.03 2.44
CA THR A 42 -9.35 -9.98 2.02
C THR A 42 -10.10 -8.94 2.84
N GLY A 43 -11.37 -8.70 2.53
CA GLY A 43 -12.24 -7.85 3.34
C GLY A 43 -11.80 -6.39 3.37
N PHE A 44 -11.41 -5.85 2.23
CA PHE A 44 -11.03 -4.45 2.09
C PHE A 44 -12.21 -3.52 2.39
N HIS A 45 -11.89 -2.32 2.87
CA HIS A 45 -12.88 -1.28 3.04
C HIS A 45 -13.47 -0.87 1.69
N LEU A 46 -14.78 -0.61 1.63
CA LEU A 46 -15.50 -0.30 0.39
C LEU A 46 -14.97 0.94 -0.36
N GLN A 47 -14.29 1.84 0.34
CA GLN A 47 -13.69 3.05 -0.22
C GLN A 47 -12.20 2.91 -0.50
N GLN A 48 -11.64 1.68 -0.38
CA GLN A 48 -10.24 1.43 -0.64
C GLN A 48 -9.97 1.41 -2.14
N ASN A 49 -9.34 2.46 -2.64
CA ASN A 49 -8.88 2.56 -4.02
C ASN A 49 -7.44 3.07 -4.03
N LEU A 50 -6.57 2.37 -4.73
CA LEU A 50 -5.21 2.82 -4.94
C LEU A 50 -5.11 3.59 -6.26
N ARG A 51 -4.68 4.85 -6.17
CA ARG A 51 -4.37 5.68 -7.32
C ARG A 51 -2.86 5.84 -7.45
N ALA A 52 -2.24 5.04 -8.28
CA ALA A 52 -0.79 5.10 -8.51
C ALA A 52 -0.38 6.32 -9.35
N ALA A 53 -1.24 6.77 -10.29
CA ALA A 53 -1.08 7.98 -11.08
C ALA A 53 -2.44 8.41 -11.62
N ILE A 54 -2.51 9.61 -12.23
CA ILE A 54 -3.77 10.16 -12.79
C ILE A 54 -4.46 9.18 -13.76
N LYS A 55 -3.68 8.40 -14.51
CA LYS A 55 -4.18 7.42 -15.50
C LYS A 55 -4.16 5.98 -15.02
N HIS A 56 -3.66 5.71 -13.81
CA HIS A 56 -3.48 4.36 -13.28
C HIS A 56 -4.15 4.26 -11.92
N GLN A 57 -5.39 3.86 -11.91
CA GLN A 57 -6.17 3.61 -10.72
C GLN A 57 -6.44 2.11 -10.62
N PHE A 58 -6.06 1.52 -9.51
CA PHE A 58 -6.38 0.14 -9.18
C PHE A 58 -7.64 0.15 -8.33
N TYR A 59 -8.65 -0.53 -8.80
CA TYR A 59 -9.90 -0.69 -8.06
C TYR A 59 -9.86 -1.98 -7.26
N MET A 60 -10.40 -1.91 -6.06
CA MET A 60 -10.59 -3.04 -5.18
C MET A 60 -12.02 -2.98 -4.64
N THR A 61 -12.68 -4.13 -4.59
CA THR A 61 -13.97 -4.27 -3.93
C THR A 61 -13.83 -5.03 -2.63
N GLU A 62 -14.94 -5.22 -1.97
CA GLU A 62 -15.03 -6.05 -0.77
C GLU A 62 -14.71 -7.54 -1.04
N ASP A 63 -14.83 -7.97 -2.29
CA ASP A 63 -14.57 -9.33 -2.72
C ASP A 63 -13.15 -9.52 -3.29
N SER A 64 -12.37 -8.43 -3.39
CA SER A 64 -10.99 -8.51 -3.83
C SER A 64 -10.16 -9.40 -2.92
N VAL A 65 -9.33 -10.21 -3.53
CA VAL A 65 -8.33 -11.06 -2.85
C VAL A 65 -6.96 -10.68 -3.36
N VAL A 66 -6.07 -10.30 -2.45
CA VAL A 66 -4.66 -10.06 -2.74
C VAL A 66 -3.85 -11.17 -2.08
N GLU A 67 -3.04 -11.86 -2.88
CA GLU A 67 -2.05 -12.80 -2.37
C GLU A 67 -0.66 -12.26 -2.66
N GLU A 68 0.16 -12.20 -1.63
CA GLU A 68 1.53 -11.67 -1.69
C GLU A 68 2.48 -12.76 -1.22
N ARG A 69 3.61 -12.86 -1.88
CA ARG A 69 4.65 -13.85 -1.58
C ARG A 69 5.99 -13.14 -1.43
N PHE A 70 6.61 -13.32 -0.29
CA PHE A 70 7.91 -12.73 0.04
C PHE A 70 8.94 -13.85 0.21
N THR A 71 9.85 -13.97 -0.73
CA THR A 71 10.90 -15.00 -0.70
C THR A 71 12.26 -14.35 -0.58
N ARG A 72 13.03 -14.69 0.44
CA ARG A 72 14.39 -14.20 0.58
C ARG A 72 15.30 -14.92 -0.42
N THR A 73 15.85 -14.18 -1.39
CA THR A 73 16.75 -14.71 -2.41
C THR A 73 18.22 -14.54 -2.05
N SER A 74 18.55 -13.53 -1.23
CA SER A 74 19.90 -13.32 -0.70
C SER A 74 19.87 -12.51 0.60
N LYS A 75 21.04 -12.20 1.18
CA LYS A 75 21.13 -11.39 2.41
C LYS A 75 20.49 -10.02 2.27
N GLY A 76 20.53 -9.42 1.09
CA GLY A 76 20.04 -8.07 0.84
C GLY A 76 18.87 -8.00 -0.14
N GLU A 77 18.26 -9.14 -0.53
CA GLU A 77 17.21 -9.15 -1.54
C GLU A 77 16.02 -10.03 -1.15
N LEU A 78 14.84 -9.53 -1.46
CA LEU A 78 13.57 -10.25 -1.39
C LEU A 78 12.93 -10.26 -2.78
N LEU A 79 12.51 -11.41 -3.27
CA LEU A 79 11.57 -11.52 -4.38
C LEU A 79 10.18 -11.30 -3.80
N TYR A 80 9.52 -10.25 -4.27
CA TYR A 80 8.13 -9.95 -3.97
C TYR A 80 7.26 -10.26 -5.17
N GLN A 81 6.31 -11.15 -5.00
CA GLN A 81 5.32 -11.51 -6.01
C GLN A 81 3.93 -11.24 -5.45
N PHE A 82 3.02 -10.83 -6.30
CA PHE A 82 1.63 -10.62 -5.87
C PHE A 82 0.65 -11.00 -6.97
N SER A 83 -0.55 -11.32 -6.55
CA SER A 83 -1.70 -11.49 -7.42
C SER A 83 -2.92 -10.78 -6.86
N VAL A 84 -3.76 -10.26 -7.75
CA VAL A 84 -5.03 -9.65 -7.40
C VAL A 84 -6.13 -10.35 -8.18
N THR A 85 -7.12 -10.85 -7.45
CA THR A 85 -8.30 -11.49 -8.01
C THR A 85 -9.54 -10.73 -7.54
N ASP A 86 -10.34 -10.30 -8.49
CA ASP A 86 -11.65 -9.69 -8.24
C ASP A 86 -12.49 -9.85 -9.51
N GLU A 87 -13.36 -10.85 -9.52
CA GLU A 87 -14.16 -11.20 -10.70
C GLU A 87 -15.25 -10.15 -11.04
N SER A 88 -15.53 -9.24 -10.09
CA SER A 88 -16.50 -8.17 -10.33
C SER A 88 -15.92 -7.00 -11.13
N ILE A 89 -14.59 -6.86 -11.15
CA ILE A 89 -13.89 -5.75 -11.82
C ILE A 89 -12.98 -6.24 -12.93
N TYR A 90 -12.27 -7.37 -12.69
CA TYR A 90 -11.24 -7.87 -13.60
C TYR A 90 -11.67 -9.17 -14.28
N THR A 91 -11.46 -9.24 -15.57
CA THR A 91 -11.77 -10.43 -16.37
C THR A 91 -10.84 -11.62 -16.08
N GLN A 92 -9.70 -11.34 -15.43
CA GLN A 92 -8.73 -12.36 -15.01
C GLN A 92 -7.90 -11.87 -13.83
N THR A 93 -7.35 -12.81 -13.07
CA THR A 93 -6.34 -12.50 -12.03
C THR A 93 -5.11 -11.89 -12.69
N TRP A 94 -4.71 -10.71 -12.21
CA TRP A 94 -3.45 -10.12 -12.65
C TRP A 94 -2.35 -10.35 -11.63
N ARG A 95 -1.10 -10.39 -12.09
CA ARG A 95 0.07 -10.73 -11.30
C ARG A 95 1.21 -9.79 -11.60
N GLY A 96 2.07 -9.59 -10.61
CA GLY A 96 3.30 -8.86 -10.77
C GLY A 96 4.38 -9.40 -9.86
N GLU A 97 5.62 -9.09 -10.19
CA GLU A 97 6.77 -9.40 -9.34
C GLU A 97 7.82 -8.30 -9.42
N MET A 98 8.57 -8.16 -8.35
CA MET A 98 9.71 -7.24 -8.28
C MET A 98 10.73 -7.72 -7.25
N THR A 99 11.99 -7.36 -7.46
CA THR A 99 13.04 -7.57 -6.47
C THR A 99 13.12 -6.34 -5.57
N LEU A 100 12.93 -6.55 -4.27
CA LEU A 100 13.16 -5.54 -3.24
C LEU A 100 14.57 -5.68 -2.72
N ARG A 101 15.32 -4.59 -2.67
CA ARG A 101 16.70 -4.56 -2.17
C ARG A 101 16.78 -3.80 -0.86
N SER A 102 17.65 -4.27 0.04
CA SER A 102 17.96 -3.53 1.25
C SER A 102 18.62 -2.19 0.88
N SER A 103 18.15 -1.11 1.51
CA SER A 103 18.83 0.18 1.45
C SER A 103 19.75 0.37 2.65
N GLU A 104 20.80 1.15 2.49
CA GLU A 104 21.62 1.61 3.60
C GLU A 104 20.96 2.85 4.24
N GLY A 105 21.01 2.92 5.55
CA GLY A 105 20.48 4.04 6.32
C GLY A 105 19.07 3.85 6.86
N PRO A 106 18.59 4.82 7.65
CA PRO A 106 17.27 4.76 8.27
C PRO A 106 16.15 5.03 7.28
N ILE A 107 14.95 4.56 7.60
CA ILE A 107 13.73 5.03 6.93
C ILE A 107 13.44 6.42 7.49
N TYR A 108 13.44 7.42 6.62
CA TYR A 108 13.12 8.80 7.00
C TYR A 108 11.61 8.99 7.07
N GLU A 109 11.17 9.82 8.00
CA GLU A 109 9.79 10.26 8.07
C GLU A 109 9.39 11.00 6.79
N TYR A 110 8.21 10.69 6.27
CA TYR A 110 7.63 11.46 5.18
C TYR A 110 6.87 12.67 5.72
N ALA A 111 7.54 13.82 5.73
CA ALA A 111 7.05 15.08 6.27
C ALA A 111 6.72 16.08 5.15
N CYS A 112 5.81 15.72 4.25
CA CYS A 112 5.48 16.51 3.06
C CYS A 112 4.90 17.90 3.39
N HIS A 113 4.23 18.05 4.52
CA HIS A 113 3.62 19.31 4.95
C HIS A 113 4.57 20.18 5.78
N GLU A 114 5.55 19.58 6.40
CA GLU A 114 6.57 20.30 7.17
C GLU A 114 7.52 21.04 6.23
N GLY A 115 7.71 22.31 6.46
CA GLY A 115 8.50 23.15 5.55
C GLY A 115 7.79 23.55 4.25
N ASN A 116 6.51 23.22 4.07
CA ASN A 116 5.72 23.71 2.94
C ASN A 116 5.24 25.15 3.20
N TYR A 117 5.99 26.10 2.72
CA TYR A 117 5.69 27.54 2.83
C TYR A 117 4.92 28.10 1.63
N ALA A 118 4.38 27.24 0.74
CA ALA A 118 3.75 27.69 -0.50
C ALA A 118 2.64 28.70 -0.27
N ILE A 119 1.68 28.44 0.62
CA ILE A 119 0.57 29.37 0.92
C ILE A 119 1.10 30.68 1.51
N LYS A 120 2.04 30.62 2.46
CA LYS A 120 2.65 31.80 3.06
C LYS A 120 3.34 32.68 2.00
N ASN A 121 4.07 32.07 1.10
CA ASN A 121 4.79 32.78 0.04
C ASN A 121 3.85 33.36 -1.01
N ILE A 122 2.79 32.64 -1.40
CA ILE A 122 1.74 33.16 -2.31
C ILE A 122 1.06 34.38 -1.71
N LEU A 123 0.64 34.31 -0.45
CA LEU A 123 0.01 35.43 0.24
C LEU A 123 0.95 36.61 0.43
N ALA A 124 2.23 36.36 0.68
CA ALA A 124 3.24 37.42 0.78
C ALA A 124 3.45 38.12 -0.57
N GLY A 125 3.48 37.37 -1.67
CA GLY A 125 3.56 37.94 -3.02
C GLY A 125 2.35 38.82 -3.37
N ALA A 126 1.14 38.30 -3.16
CA ALA A 126 -0.10 39.06 -3.42
C ALA A 126 -0.14 40.37 -2.62
N ARG A 127 0.24 40.33 -1.31
CA ARG A 127 0.32 41.55 -0.50
C ARG A 127 1.37 42.56 -0.94
N GLN A 128 2.38 42.12 -1.66
CA GLN A 128 3.39 43.02 -2.22
C GLN A 128 2.82 43.74 -3.45
N GLU A 129 2.12 43.02 -4.32
CA GLU A 129 1.44 43.58 -5.50
C GLU A 129 0.34 44.59 -5.12
N GLU A 130 -0.36 44.38 -4.01
CA GLU A 130 -1.38 45.33 -3.52
C GLU A 130 -0.81 46.68 -3.02
N LYS A 131 0.51 46.80 -2.86
CA LYS A 131 1.18 48.03 -2.38
C LYS A 131 1.78 48.88 -3.51
N GLU A 132 1.82 48.36 -4.73
CA GLU A 132 2.23 49.07 -5.94
C GLU A 132 1.05 49.71 -6.64
#